data_3c3d4f06671f2c217d1a2b99340cd521
#
_entry.id   3c3d4f06671f2c217d1a2b99340cd521
#
_cell.length_a   1.000
_cell.length_b   1.000
_cell.length_c   1.000
_cell.angle_alpha   90.00
_cell.angle_beta   90.00
_cell.angle_gamma   90.00
#
_symmetry.space_group_name_H-M   'P 1'
#
loop_
_entity.id
_entity.type
_entity.pdbx_description
1 polymer ?
#
loop_
_entity_poly.entity_id
_entity_poly.type
_entity_poly.pdbx_seq_one_letter_code
_entity_poly.pdbx_strand_id
1 'polypeptide(L)'
;MKKISHFLYPPRCPICEKIPPKGFLICPICYSSISFVEQPFCYSCGKPLDTSQQEFCFDCTRNPKSFTRGFSLAVYNSITKPSLSAIKYNNRRQHLNFYVKETVANYGTLFTSLHLDAILPVPIHPKRMKKRGFNQASLFAISLGKQLQIPVYDSIIIRTVNTLPQKNLSPEKRLENLQKAFSLHPELKNGKLPFQKVLLVDDIYTTGATMEAITRILKQAGVSDVYIFSICIGKGY
;
A
#
# COMPACT_ATOMS: atom_id res chain seq x y z
N MET A 1 -30.27 8.84 -4.51
CA MET A 1 -29.33 9.98 -4.55
C MET A 1 -27.98 9.71 -5.25
N LYS A 2 -27.46 8.48 -5.42
CA LYS A 2 -26.16 8.20 -6.10
C LYS A 2 -26.15 8.46 -7.63
N LYS A 3 -27.29 8.43 -8.33
CA LYS A 3 -27.35 8.58 -9.80
C LYS A 3 -27.16 10.03 -10.32
N ILE A 4 -27.55 11.05 -9.54
CA ILE A 4 -27.48 12.46 -9.97
C ILE A 4 -26.05 13.00 -9.83
N SER A 5 -25.29 12.56 -8.80
CA SER A 5 -23.90 12.98 -8.61
C SER A 5 -22.95 12.48 -9.72
N HIS A 6 -23.23 11.30 -10.31
CA HIS A 6 -22.46 10.76 -11.44
C HIS A 6 -22.67 11.53 -12.75
N PHE A 7 -23.82 12.21 -12.91
CA PHE A 7 -24.07 13.03 -14.10
C PHE A 7 -23.31 14.36 -14.03
N LEU A 8 -23.26 14.98 -12.85
CA LEU A 8 -22.57 16.26 -12.65
C LEU A 8 -21.05 16.08 -12.48
N TYR A 9 -20.60 14.96 -11.89
CA TYR A 9 -19.20 14.64 -11.65
C TYR A 9 -18.90 13.20 -12.08
N PRO A 10 -18.78 12.96 -13.42
CA PRO A 10 -18.48 11.62 -13.90
C PRO A 10 -17.09 11.17 -13.42
N PRO A 11 -16.92 9.86 -13.17
CA PRO A 11 -15.61 9.31 -12.82
C PRO A 11 -14.60 9.62 -13.92
N ARG A 12 -13.37 9.94 -13.53
CA ARG A 12 -12.27 10.20 -14.43
C ARG A 12 -11.31 9.01 -14.46
N CYS A 13 -10.78 8.72 -15.65
CA CYS A 13 -9.75 7.72 -15.83
C CYS A 13 -8.54 8.08 -14.95
N PRO A 14 -8.02 7.14 -14.12
CA PRO A 14 -6.90 7.43 -13.22
C PRO A 14 -5.59 7.74 -13.95
N ILE A 15 -5.49 7.42 -15.24
CA ILE A 15 -4.27 7.61 -16.04
C ILE A 15 -4.33 8.87 -16.90
N CYS A 16 -5.38 9.03 -17.74
CA CYS A 16 -5.46 10.14 -18.69
C CYS A 16 -6.43 11.26 -18.28
N GLU A 17 -7.11 11.15 -17.13
CA GLU A 17 -8.11 12.11 -16.62
C GLU A 17 -9.35 12.32 -17.53
N LYS A 18 -9.44 11.65 -18.66
CA LYS A 18 -10.63 11.68 -19.54
C LYS A 18 -11.76 10.86 -18.91
N ILE A 19 -12.99 11.10 -19.36
CA ILE A 19 -14.15 10.29 -18.96
C ILE A 19 -14.04 8.93 -19.65
N PRO A 20 -13.95 7.81 -18.91
CA PRO A 20 -13.89 6.48 -19.51
C PRO A 20 -15.26 6.09 -20.09
N PRO A 21 -15.35 5.07 -20.94
CA PRO A 21 -16.60 4.53 -21.43
C PRO A 21 -17.54 4.14 -20.26
N LYS A 22 -18.86 4.19 -20.52
CA LYS A 22 -19.89 3.89 -19.50
C LYS A 22 -19.65 2.51 -18.87
N GLY A 23 -19.64 2.46 -17.53
CA GLY A 23 -19.38 1.23 -16.77
C GLY A 23 -17.93 0.93 -16.47
N PHE A 24 -17.00 1.69 -17.03
CA PHE A 24 -15.55 1.53 -16.79
C PHE A 24 -15.02 2.60 -15.82
N LEU A 25 -14.02 2.22 -15.03
CA LEU A 25 -13.28 3.14 -14.15
C LEU A 25 -12.01 3.68 -14.81
N ILE A 26 -11.60 3.09 -15.94
CA ILE A 26 -10.40 3.40 -16.70
C ILE A 26 -10.68 3.23 -18.20
N CYS A 27 -10.00 4.00 -19.05
CA CYS A 27 -10.06 3.79 -20.49
C CYS A 27 -9.36 2.49 -20.90
N PRO A 28 -9.85 1.70 -21.87
CA PRO A 28 -9.21 0.45 -22.30
C PRO A 28 -7.74 0.61 -22.69
N ILE A 29 -7.41 1.65 -23.46
CA ILE A 29 -6.02 1.97 -23.86
C ILE A 29 -5.15 2.27 -22.62
N CYS A 30 -5.69 2.99 -21.64
CA CYS A 30 -4.96 3.28 -20.40
C CYS A 30 -4.77 2.02 -19.55
N TYR A 31 -5.75 1.12 -19.55
CA TYR A 31 -5.64 -0.15 -18.84
C TYR A 31 -4.49 -1.00 -19.37
N SER A 32 -4.42 -1.16 -20.72
CA SER A 32 -3.34 -1.92 -21.36
C SER A 32 -1.95 -1.27 -21.24
N SER A 33 -1.88 0.02 -20.88
CA SER A 33 -0.60 0.71 -20.62
C SER A 33 -0.04 0.47 -19.19
N ILE A 34 -0.86 -0.05 -18.28
CA ILE A 34 -0.40 -0.34 -16.91
C ILE A 34 0.41 -1.62 -16.91
N SER A 35 1.61 -1.55 -16.36
CA SER A 35 2.41 -2.75 -16.05
C SER A 35 1.93 -3.33 -14.73
N PHE A 36 0.99 -4.26 -14.76
CA PHE A 36 0.61 -5.04 -13.57
C PHE A 36 1.78 -5.93 -13.16
N VAL A 37 1.82 -6.26 -11.85
CA VAL A 37 2.82 -7.19 -11.33
C VAL A 37 2.35 -8.61 -11.62
N GLU A 38 3.10 -9.29 -12.46
CA GLU A 38 2.89 -10.69 -12.86
C GLU A 38 4.10 -11.52 -12.50
N GLN A 39 3.97 -12.84 -12.53
CA GLN A 39 5.10 -13.75 -12.33
C GLN A 39 6.13 -13.61 -13.48
N PRO A 40 7.43 -13.74 -13.19
CA PRO A 40 8.03 -14.02 -11.88
C PRO A 40 8.14 -12.76 -11.00
N PHE A 41 7.89 -12.93 -9.70
CA PHE A 41 8.07 -11.87 -8.72
C PHE A 41 8.75 -12.40 -7.44
N CYS A 42 9.40 -11.51 -6.70
CA CYS A 42 10.11 -11.81 -5.46
C CYS A 42 9.17 -12.40 -4.41
N TYR A 43 9.47 -13.59 -3.89
CA TYR A 43 8.66 -14.26 -2.87
C TYR A 43 8.59 -13.51 -1.54
N SER A 44 9.57 -12.63 -1.25
CA SER A 44 9.51 -11.78 -0.06
C SER A 44 8.65 -10.54 -0.31
N CYS A 45 9.02 -9.63 -1.21
CA CYS A 45 8.40 -8.30 -1.31
C CYS A 45 7.41 -8.13 -2.47
N GLY A 46 7.28 -9.10 -3.38
CA GLY A 46 6.39 -9.00 -4.55
C GLY A 46 6.95 -8.13 -5.69
N LYS A 47 8.24 -7.76 -5.68
CA LYS A 47 8.89 -7.01 -6.76
C LYS A 47 9.02 -7.88 -8.01
N PRO A 48 8.67 -7.40 -9.23
CA PRO A 48 8.93 -8.15 -10.45
C PRO A 48 10.39 -8.57 -10.57
N LEU A 49 10.63 -9.78 -11.07
CA LEU A 49 11.94 -10.35 -11.33
C LEU A 49 12.17 -10.46 -12.84
N ASP A 50 13.40 -10.44 -13.26
CA ASP A 50 13.76 -10.53 -14.67
C ASP A 50 13.71 -11.98 -15.20
N THR A 51 13.89 -12.96 -14.31
CA THR A 51 13.89 -14.37 -14.65
C THR A 51 13.13 -15.21 -13.62
N SER A 52 12.55 -16.33 -14.07
CA SER A 52 11.87 -17.32 -13.21
C SER A 52 12.83 -18.15 -12.34
N GLN A 53 14.13 -18.08 -12.59
CA GLN A 53 15.15 -18.77 -11.78
C GLN A 53 15.44 -18.02 -10.47
N GLN A 54 15.04 -16.76 -10.36
CA GLN A 54 15.22 -15.95 -9.16
C GLN A 54 14.00 -16.10 -8.24
N GLU A 55 14.24 -16.41 -6.97
CA GLU A 55 13.21 -16.42 -5.93
C GLU A 55 13.09 -15.06 -5.23
N PHE A 56 14.21 -14.36 -5.06
CA PHE A 56 14.30 -13.10 -4.34
C PHE A 56 14.95 -12.01 -5.18
N CYS A 57 14.44 -10.79 -5.07
CA CYS A 57 15.10 -9.63 -5.69
C CYS A 57 16.39 -9.27 -4.92
N PHE A 58 17.27 -8.53 -5.58
CA PHE A 58 18.55 -8.10 -5.02
C PHE A 58 18.43 -7.46 -3.62
N ASP A 59 17.43 -6.60 -3.41
CA ASP A 59 17.22 -5.96 -2.11
C ASP A 59 16.86 -6.96 -1.01
N CYS A 60 16.01 -7.95 -1.30
CA CYS A 60 15.57 -8.95 -0.32
C CYS A 60 16.64 -9.99 -0.03
N THR A 61 17.48 -10.32 -1.02
CA THR A 61 18.66 -11.18 -0.80
C THR A 61 19.66 -10.54 0.14
N ARG A 62 19.96 -9.24 -0.06
CA ARG A 62 20.90 -8.50 0.81
C ARG A 62 20.32 -8.11 2.17
N ASN A 63 19.06 -7.80 2.23
CA ASN A 63 18.38 -7.31 3.42
C ASN A 63 17.07 -8.06 3.62
N PRO A 64 17.09 -9.29 4.18
CA PRO A 64 15.90 -10.07 4.48
C PRO A 64 14.88 -9.26 5.27
N LYS A 65 13.60 -9.47 4.98
CA LYS A 65 12.51 -8.71 5.58
C LYS A 65 11.84 -9.51 6.70
N SER A 66 11.31 -8.80 7.70
CA SER A 66 10.60 -9.40 8.83
C SER A 66 9.12 -9.70 8.52
N PHE A 67 8.55 -9.11 7.47
CA PHE A 67 7.19 -9.45 7.06
C PHE A 67 7.14 -10.82 6.37
N THR A 68 6.00 -11.48 6.50
CA THR A 68 5.78 -12.84 5.98
C THR A 68 5.85 -12.89 4.46
N ARG A 69 5.12 -11.99 3.78
CA ARG A 69 5.12 -11.86 2.32
C ARG A 69 4.56 -10.52 1.86
N GLY A 70 5.07 -10.03 0.74
CA GLY A 70 4.62 -8.79 0.11
C GLY A 70 3.95 -9.03 -1.24
N PHE A 71 2.98 -8.15 -1.55
CA PHE A 71 2.24 -8.13 -2.80
C PHE A 71 2.13 -6.70 -3.31
N SER A 72 2.01 -6.54 -4.62
CA SER A 72 1.80 -5.24 -5.24
C SER A 72 0.98 -5.39 -6.50
N LEU A 73 0.10 -4.41 -6.76
CA LEU A 73 -0.77 -4.48 -7.92
C LEU A 73 -0.04 -4.13 -9.23
N ALA A 74 0.72 -3.04 -9.23
CA ALA A 74 1.33 -2.53 -10.45
C ALA A 74 2.74 -1.97 -10.22
N VAL A 75 3.50 -1.85 -11.30
CA VAL A 75 4.83 -1.20 -11.28
C VAL A 75 4.67 0.31 -11.16
N TYR A 76 5.46 0.92 -10.27
CA TYR A 76 5.56 2.38 -10.14
C TYR A 76 6.46 2.95 -11.24
N ASN A 77 5.86 3.55 -12.27
CA ASN A 77 6.54 4.07 -13.45
C ASN A 77 5.91 5.40 -13.92
N SER A 78 6.28 5.88 -15.11
CA SER A 78 5.74 7.12 -15.70
C SER A 78 4.23 7.09 -15.94
N ILE A 79 3.60 5.92 -16.07
CA ILE A 79 2.16 5.75 -16.27
C ILE A 79 1.40 5.85 -14.93
N THR A 80 1.84 5.12 -13.90
CA THR A 80 1.13 5.04 -12.61
C THR A 80 1.45 6.20 -11.67
N LYS A 81 2.66 6.79 -11.77
CA LYS A 81 3.11 7.91 -10.93
C LYS A 81 2.18 9.14 -10.95
N PRO A 82 1.70 9.65 -12.11
CA PRO A 82 0.77 10.78 -12.15
C PRO A 82 -0.54 10.48 -11.42
N SER A 83 -1.11 9.27 -11.57
CA SER A 83 -2.34 8.85 -10.91
C SER A 83 -2.21 8.89 -9.39
N LEU A 84 -1.15 8.28 -8.83
CA LEU A 84 -0.91 8.29 -7.38
C LEU A 84 -0.60 9.70 -6.86
N SER A 85 0.06 10.53 -7.66
CA SER A 85 0.29 11.94 -7.33
C SER A 85 -1.02 12.73 -7.33
N ALA A 86 -1.92 12.49 -8.28
CA ALA A 86 -3.23 13.12 -8.35
C ALA A 86 -4.12 12.76 -7.14
N ILE A 87 -4.07 11.51 -6.66
CA ILE A 87 -4.70 11.11 -5.40
C ILE A 87 -4.13 11.96 -4.25
N LYS A 88 -2.81 12.05 -4.12
CA LYS A 88 -2.14 12.70 -3.00
C LYS A 88 -2.29 14.21 -2.96
N TYR A 89 -2.28 14.87 -4.12
CA TYR A 89 -2.09 16.33 -4.18
C TYR A 89 -3.22 17.06 -4.90
N ASN A 90 -4.00 16.39 -5.77
CA ASN A 90 -5.07 17.00 -6.57
C ASN A 90 -6.46 16.52 -6.15
N ASN A 91 -6.57 15.91 -4.95
CA ASN A 91 -7.83 15.42 -4.37
C ASN A 91 -8.59 14.42 -5.26
N ARG A 92 -7.90 13.69 -6.15
CA ARG A 92 -8.50 12.67 -7.04
C ARG A 92 -8.72 11.33 -6.31
N ARG A 93 -9.38 11.38 -5.15
CA ARG A 93 -9.62 10.19 -4.31
C ARG A 93 -10.39 9.10 -5.04
N GLN A 94 -11.26 9.46 -6.00
CA GLN A 94 -12.03 8.51 -6.80
C GLN A 94 -11.16 7.54 -7.62
N HIS A 95 -9.91 7.89 -7.93
CA HIS A 95 -8.98 6.98 -8.60
C HIS A 95 -8.70 5.72 -7.78
N LEU A 96 -8.83 5.78 -6.43
CA LEU A 96 -8.69 4.62 -5.56
C LEU A 96 -9.71 3.52 -5.88
N ASN A 97 -10.91 3.87 -6.39
CA ASN A 97 -11.92 2.88 -6.76
C ASN A 97 -11.42 1.90 -7.83
N PHE A 98 -10.64 2.39 -8.80
CA PHE A 98 -10.00 1.55 -9.79
C PHE A 98 -9.00 0.59 -9.12
N TYR A 99 -8.09 1.12 -8.32
CA TYR A 99 -7.06 0.31 -7.67
C TYR A 99 -7.65 -0.72 -6.69
N VAL A 100 -8.71 -0.37 -5.96
CA VAL A 100 -9.43 -1.31 -5.08
C VAL A 100 -10.06 -2.42 -5.91
N LYS A 101 -10.77 -2.10 -7.00
CA LYS A 101 -11.40 -3.08 -7.89
C LYS A 101 -10.38 -4.06 -8.44
N GLU A 102 -9.27 -3.56 -8.98
CA GLU A 102 -8.21 -4.41 -9.53
C GLU A 102 -7.51 -5.24 -8.45
N THR A 103 -7.32 -4.68 -7.23
CA THR A 103 -6.76 -5.45 -6.12
C THR A 103 -7.67 -6.61 -5.72
N VAL A 104 -8.98 -6.38 -5.63
CA VAL A 104 -9.95 -7.44 -5.32
C VAL A 104 -9.97 -8.50 -6.43
N ALA A 105 -9.93 -8.09 -7.70
CA ALA A 105 -9.92 -9.00 -8.83
C ALA A 105 -8.68 -9.91 -8.86
N ASN A 106 -7.49 -9.36 -8.54
CA ASN A 106 -6.22 -10.09 -8.63
C ASN A 106 -5.84 -10.81 -7.34
N TYR A 107 -6.21 -10.28 -6.17
CA TYR A 107 -5.75 -10.75 -4.87
C TYR A 107 -6.87 -11.12 -3.90
N GLY A 108 -8.15 -10.91 -4.25
CA GLY A 108 -9.28 -11.13 -3.34
C GLY A 108 -9.33 -12.55 -2.80
N THR A 109 -9.26 -13.55 -3.67
CA THR A 109 -9.24 -14.97 -3.28
C THR A 109 -8.06 -15.30 -2.36
N LEU A 110 -6.87 -14.79 -2.71
CA LEU A 110 -5.66 -14.98 -1.90
C LEU A 110 -5.84 -14.36 -0.50
N PHE A 111 -6.26 -13.10 -0.41
CA PHE A 111 -6.41 -12.42 0.89
C PHE A 111 -7.49 -13.07 1.76
N THR A 112 -8.55 -13.59 1.17
CA THR A 112 -9.56 -14.37 1.90
C THR A 112 -8.97 -15.69 2.42
N SER A 113 -8.16 -16.41 1.62
CA SER A 113 -7.55 -17.69 2.03
C SER A 113 -6.48 -17.53 3.12
N LEU A 114 -5.90 -16.33 3.29
CA LEU A 114 -4.94 -16.06 4.35
C LEU A 114 -5.60 -15.95 5.75
N HIS A 115 -6.93 -15.83 5.81
CA HIS A 115 -7.67 -15.62 7.07
C HIS A 115 -7.10 -14.46 7.89
N LEU A 116 -7.04 -13.28 7.24
CA LEU A 116 -6.52 -12.07 7.86
C LEU A 116 -7.47 -11.52 8.93
N ASP A 117 -6.95 -11.22 10.10
CA ASP A 117 -7.72 -10.63 11.20
C ASP A 117 -8.00 -9.14 10.99
N ALA A 118 -7.07 -8.45 10.31
CA ALA A 118 -7.16 -7.00 10.13
C ALA A 118 -6.38 -6.50 8.91
N ILE A 119 -6.83 -5.36 8.38
CA ILE A 119 -6.07 -4.53 7.45
C ILE A 119 -5.60 -3.27 8.20
N LEU A 120 -4.31 -2.99 8.15
CA LEU A 120 -3.68 -1.86 8.81
C LEU A 120 -3.07 -0.91 7.76
N PRO A 121 -3.58 0.31 7.59
CA PRO A 121 -2.96 1.26 6.67
C PRO A 121 -1.71 1.90 7.28
N VAL A 122 -0.67 2.09 6.48
CA VAL A 122 0.52 2.85 6.86
C VAL A 122 0.12 4.30 7.18
N PRO A 123 0.43 4.81 8.40
CA PRO A 123 0.06 6.16 8.77
C PRO A 123 0.95 7.20 8.09
N ILE A 124 0.34 8.34 7.73
CA ILE A 124 1.08 9.51 7.27
C ILE A 124 1.38 10.44 8.45
N HIS A 125 2.44 11.24 8.32
CA HIS A 125 2.80 12.22 9.36
C HIS A 125 1.69 13.27 9.55
N PRO A 126 1.41 13.76 10.79
CA PRO A 126 0.37 14.75 11.08
C PRO A 126 0.44 16.02 10.23
N LYS A 127 1.65 16.53 9.92
CA LYS A 127 1.82 17.68 9.00
C LYS A 127 1.29 17.37 7.60
N ARG A 128 1.46 16.13 7.11
CA ARG A 128 0.90 15.72 5.81
C ARG A 128 -0.61 15.52 5.89
N MET A 129 -1.12 14.98 7.02
CA MET A 129 -2.54 14.87 7.28
C MET A 129 -3.20 16.27 7.27
N LYS A 130 -2.64 17.25 7.98
CA LYS A 130 -3.13 18.63 7.98
C LYS A 130 -3.14 19.26 6.58
N LYS A 131 -2.08 19.04 5.78
CA LYS A 131 -1.98 19.60 4.41
C LYS A 131 -2.92 18.90 3.43
N ARG A 132 -3.08 17.58 3.53
CA ARG A 132 -3.79 16.75 2.56
C ARG A 132 -5.25 16.50 2.94
N GLY A 133 -5.55 16.51 4.23
CA GLY A 133 -6.89 16.26 4.79
C GLY A 133 -7.27 14.77 4.88
N PHE A 134 -6.42 13.86 4.41
CA PHE A 134 -6.67 12.41 4.43
C PHE A 134 -5.38 11.60 4.32
N ASN A 135 -5.47 10.32 4.72
CA ASN A 135 -4.47 9.30 4.44
C ASN A 135 -4.95 8.41 3.27
N GLN A 136 -4.20 8.39 2.17
CA GLN A 136 -4.55 7.59 0.99
C GLN A 136 -4.55 6.09 1.28
N ALA A 137 -3.63 5.62 2.13
CA ALA A 137 -3.57 4.23 2.55
C ALA A 137 -4.81 3.84 3.39
N SER A 138 -5.30 4.74 4.27
CA SER A 138 -6.54 4.51 5.04
C SER A 138 -7.76 4.45 4.13
N LEU A 139 -7.90 5.37 3.16
CA LEU A 139 -9.03 5.34 2.22
C LEU A 139 -9.02 4.06 1.37
N PHE A 140 -7.84 3.63 0.93
CA PHE A 140 -7.68 2.38 0.19
C PHE A 140 -8.02 1.18 1.08
N ALA A 141 -7.47 1.10 2.30
CA ALA A 141 -7.72 0.04 3.27
C ALA A 141 -9.21 -0.11 3.60
N ILE A 142 -9.90 0.99 3.91
CA ILE A 142 -11.34 1.00 4.23
C ILE A 142 -12.15 0.45 3.05
N SER A 143 -11.84 0.89 1.83
CA SER A 143 -12.55 0.42 0.64
C SER A 143 -12.26 -1.05 0.34
N LEU A 144 -11.01 -1.49 0.51
CA LEU A 144 -10.59 -2.88 0.33
C LEU A 144 -11.22 -3.79 1.40
N GLY A 145 -11.14 -3.39 2.68
CA GLY A 145 -11.71 -4.15 3.79
C GLY A 145 -13.22 -4.34 3.66
N LYS A 146 -13.94 -3.32 3.18
CA LYS A 146 -15.37 -3.42 2.87
C LYS A 146 -15.66 -4.47 1.79
N GLN A 147 -14.83 -4.57 0.75
CA GLN A 147 -15.01 -5.54 -0.33
C GLN A 147 -14.67 -6.98 0.11
N LEU A 148 -13.63 -7.13 0.93
CA LEU A 148 -13.13 -8.42 1.41
C LEU A 148 -13.78 -8.87 2.73
N GLN A 149 -14.59 -8.01 3.36
CA GLN A 149 -15.19 -8.23 4.68
C GLN A 149 -14.14 -8.44 5.79
N ILE A 150 -12.99 -7.75 5.67
CA ILE A 150 -11.90 -7.77 6.66
C ILE A 150 -11.93 -6.45 7.44
N PRO A 151 -11.89 -6.49 8.79
CA PRO A 151 -11.85 -5.28 9.63
C PRO A 151 -10.63 -4.40 9.32
N VAL A 152 -10.83 -3.08 9.40
CA VAL A 152 -9.76 -2.09 9.16
C VAL A 152 -9.54 -1.28 10.43
N TYR A 153 -8.28 -1.18 10.87
CA TYR A 153 -7.89 -0.40 12.04
C TYR A 153 -6.80 0.60 11.64
N ASP A 154 -7.16 1.85 11.51
CA ASP A 154 -6.30 2.92 10.99
C ASP A 154 -5.56 3.72 12.09
N SER A 155 -5.81 3.39 13.36
CA SER A 155 -5.22 4.03 14.54
C SER A 155 -4.22 3.16 15.34
N ILE A 156 -4.00 1.90 14.92
CA ILE A 156 -3.09 0.97 15.63
C ILE A 156 -1.64 1.49 15.60
N ILE A 157 -1.20 1.95 14.43
CA ILE A 157 0.14 2.52 14.23
C ILE A 157 0.01 4.03 14.05
N ILE A 158 0.85 4.76 14.76
CA ILE A 158 0.97 6.21 14.61
C ILE A 158 2.35 6.57 14.08
N ARG A 159 2.43 7.69 13.35
CA ARG A 159 3.69 8.28 12.90
C ARG A 159 3.94 9.59 13.65
N THR A 160 4.93 9.58 14.53
CA THR A 160 5.22 10.69 15.44
C THR A 160 6.29 11.65 14.91
N VAL A 161 7.26 11.15 14.15
CA VAL A 161 8.41 11.94 13.68
C VAL A 161 8.32 12.20 12.17
N ASN A 162 8.57 13.45 11.79
CA ASN A 162 8.72 13.84 10.39
C ASN A 162 10.15 13.56 9.93
N THR A 163 10.43 12.33 9.54
CA THR A 163 11.74 12.00 8.96
C THR A 163 11.87 12.69 7.61
N LEU A 164 12.82 13.63 7.50
CA LEU A 164 13.25 14.16 6.21
C LEU A 164 13.89 13.03 5.39
N PRO A 165 13.74 13.04 4.04
CA PRO A 165 14.49 12.13 3.18
C PRO A 165 15.99 12.43 3.33
N GLN A 166 16.67 11.64 4.12
CA GLN A 166 18.10 11.81 4.32
C GLN A 166 18.84 11.00 3.25
N LYS A 167 19.24 11.68 2.18
CA LYS A 167 19.91 11.08 1.01
C LYS A 167 21.25 10.41 1.35
N ASN A 168 21.87 10.74 2.49
CA ASN A 168 23.24 10.37 2.84
C ASN A 168 23.38 9.35 3.97
N LEU A 169 22.29 8.67 4.40
CA LEU A 169 22.37 7.64 5.42
C LEU A 169 22.49 6.23 4.83
N SER A 170 23.22 5.35 5.53
CA SER A 170 23.23 3.91 5.22
C SER A 170 21.83 3.30 5.35
N PRO A 171 21.55 2.16 4.70
CA PRO A 171 20.26 1.47 4.82
C PRO A 171 19.87 1.17 6.27
N GLU A 172 20.82 0.77 7.12
CA GLU A 172 20.61 0.46 8.55
C GLU A 172 20.17 1.72 9.32
N LYS A 173 20.90 2.83 9.17
CA LYS A 173 20.55 4.11 9.81
C LYS A 173 19.22 4.67 9.32
N ARG A 174 18.86 4.45 8.06
CA ARG A 174 17.51 4.78 7.54
C ARG A 174 16.43 3.97 8.22
N LEU A 175 16.67 2.67 8.41
CA LEU A 175 15.72 1.78 9.09
C LEU A 175 15.55 2.17 10.55
N GLU A 176 16.63 2.42 11.30
CA GLU A 176 16.58 2.88 12.70
C GLU A 176 15.81 4.20 12.84
N ASN A 177 16.07 5.18 11.96
CA ASN A 177 15.34 6.45 11.96
C ASN A 177 13.86 6.27 11.64
N LEU A 178 13.52 5.33 10.75
CA LEU A 178 12.14 5.01 10.43
C LEU A 178 11.45 4.24 11.57
N GLN A 179 12.16 3.35 12.27
CA GLN A 179 11.63 2.68 13.47
C GLN A 179 11.24 3.70 14.55
N LYS A 180 12.08 4.72 14.78
CA LYS A 180 11.75 5.82 15.72
C LYS A 180 10.59 6.70 15.24
N ALA A 181 10.27 6.67 13.94
CA ALA A 181 9.19 7.46 13.37
C ALA A 181 7.80 6.85 13.55
N PHE A 182 7.72 5.57 13.86
CA PHE A 182 6.47 4.84 14.06
C PHE A 182 6.40 4.26 15.46
N SER A 183 5.20 4.17 16.02
CA SER A 183 4.92 3.48 17.27
C SER A 183 3.50 2.93 17.27
N LEU A 184 3.20 2.02 18.20
CA LEU A 184 1.81 1.71 18.54
C LEU A 184 1.14 2.94 19.13
N HIS A 185 -0.17 3.03 18.95
CA HIS A 185 -0.98 4.04 19.64
C HIS A 185 -0.74 3.93 21.16
N PRO A 186 -0.64 5.05 21.91
CA PRO A 186 -0.30 5.03 23.34
C PRO A 186 -1.17 4.10 24.18
N GLU A 187 -2.45 4.00 23.88
CA GLU A 187 -3.40 3.12 24.60
C GLU A 187 -3.11 1.62 24.38
N LEU A 188 -2.34 1.27 23.35
CA LEU A 188 -2.02 -0.13 22.99
C LEU A 188 -0.58 -0.54 23.38
N LYS A 189 0.22 0.37 23.91
CA LYS A 189 1.65 0.11 24.20
C LYS A 189 1.91 -0.99 25.21
N ASN A 190 0.98 -1.25 26.12
CA ASN A 190 1.13 -2.20 27.23
C ASN A 190 0.38 -3.52 27.00
N GLY A 191 -0.22 -3.74 25.84
CA GLY A 191 -1.00 -4.93 25.52
C GLY A 191 -0.53 -5.65 24.27
N LYS A 192 -0.80 -6.95 24.22
CA LYS A 192 -0.72 -7.70 22.96
C LYS A 192 -1.88 -7.25 22.06
N LEU A 193 -1.60 -7.10 20.77
CA LEU A 193 -2.66 -6.87 19.80
C LEU A 193 -3.52 -8.14 19.67
N PRO A 194 -4.84 -8.02 19.51
CA PRO A 194 -5.74 -9.17 19.35
C PRO A 194 -5.66 -9.80 17.95
N PHE A 195 -4.62 -9.50 17.20
CA PHE A 195 -4.43 -9.94 15.81
C PHE A 195 -3.26 -10.90 15.72
N GLN A 196 -3.42 -11.97 14.96
CA GLN A 196 -2.34 -12.90 14.61
C GLN A 196 -1.85 -12.68 13.18
N LYS A 197 -2.76 -12.40 12.25
CA LYS A 197 -2.46 -12.24 10.83
C LYS A 197 -3.00 -10.91 10.32
N VAL A 198 -2.13 -10.02 9.86
CA VAL A 198 -2.54 -8.69 9.39
C VAL A 198 -2.03 -8.40 7.98
N LEU A 199 -2.78 -7.57 7.25
CA LEU A 199 -2.36 -6.99 5.98
C LEU A 199 -2.01 -5.51 6.18
N LEU A 200 -0.73 -5.18 6.14
CA LEU A 200 -0.25 -3.79 6.17
C LEU A 200 -0.29 -3.21 4.75
N VAL A 201 -0.98 -2.09 4.55
CA VAL A 201 -1.16 -1.52 3.21
C VAL A 201 -0.60 -0.10 3.07
N ASP A 202 0.00 0.19 1.91
CA ASP A 202 0.46 1.53 1.52
C ASP A 202 0.19 1.77 0.03
N ASP A 203 0.42 2.98 -0.44
CA ASP A 203 0.26 3.31 -1.86
C ASP A 203 1.49 2.95 -2.71
N ILE A 204 2.71 3.11 -2.18
CA ILE A 204 3.95 2.84 -2.93
C ILE A 204 4.96 2.11 -2.06
N TYR A 205 5.42 0.96 -2.52
CA TYR A 205 6.59 0.26 -2.00
C TYR A 205 7.84 0.64 -2.82
N THR A 206 8.89 1.09 -2.17
CA THR A 206 10.19 1.39 -2.80
C THR A 206 11.29 0.45 -2.29
N THR A 207 11.89 0.77 -1.17
CA THR A 207 12.91 -0.05 -0.49
C THR A 207 12.32 -0.97 0.58
N GLY A 208 11.03 -0.79 0.90
CA GLY A 208 10.35 -1.52 1.96
C GLY A 208 10.68 -1.08 3.39
N ALA A 209 11.51 -0.05 3.57
CA ALA A 209 11.94 0.37 4.90
C ALA A 209 10.78 0.80 5.82
N THR A 210 9.74 1.43 5.27
CA THR A 210 8.52 1.78 6.02
C THR A 210 7.77 0.53 6.47
N MET A 211 7.53 -0.41 5.55
CA MET A 211 6.84 -1.67 5.84
C MET A 211 7.63 -2.50 6.86
N GLU A 212 8.94 -2.58 6.69
CA GLU A 212 9.84 -3.29 7.62
C GLU A 212 9.81 -2.69 9.03
N ALA A 213 9.90 -1.36 9.15
CA ALA A 213 9.86 -0.68 10.45
C ALA A 213 8.55 -0.97 11.20
N ILE A 214 7.41 -0.89 10.50
CA ILE A 214 6.09 -1.16 11.10
C ILE A 214 5.94 -2.65 11.40
N THR A 215 6.39 -3.54 10.52
CA THR A 215 6.35 -4.99 10.75
C THR A 215 7.05 -5.38 12.04
N ARG A 216 8.23 -4.82 12.32
CA ARG A 216 8.96 -5.11 13.57
C ARG A 216 8.17 -4.68 14.80
N ILE A 217 7.50 -3.53 14.75
CA ILE A 217 6.62 -3.06 15.84
C ILE A 217 5.45 -4.03 16.06
N LEU A 218 4.80 -4.47 14.97
CA LEU A 218 3.68 -5.41 15.03
C LEU A 218 4.10 -6.78 15.56
N LYS A 219 5.26 -7.28 15.11
CA LYS A 219 5.84 -8.55 15.63
C LYS A 219 6.15 -8.46 17.14
N GLN A 220 6.72 -7.35 17.59
CA GLN A 220 6.97 -7.11 19.03
C GLN A 220 5.67 -7.03 19.83
N ALA A 221 4.57 -6.60 19.22
CA ALA A 221 3.24 -6.56 19.82
C ALA A 221 2.48 -7.89 19.73
N GLY A 222 3.13 -8.97 19.28
CA GLY A 222 2.58 -10.33 19.28
C GLY A 222 1.88 -10.76 18.00
N VAL A 223 1.95 -9.96 16.91
CA VAL A 223 1.42 -10.37 15.60
C VAL A 223 2.33 -11.43 14.97
N SER A 224 1.76 -12.60 14.64
CA SER A 224 2.52 -13.74 14.06
C SER A 224 2.86 -13.52 12.61
N ASP A 225 1.89 -13.11 11.78
CA ASP A 225 2.08 -12.93 10.36
C ASP A 225 1.72 -11.52 9.91
N VAL A 226 2.68 -10.86 9.30
CA VAL A 226 2.49 -9.55 8.69
C VAL A 226 2.67 -9.68 7.19
N TYR A 227 1.56 -9.67 6.47
CA TYR A 227 1.56 -9.54 5.02
C TYR A 227 1.59 -8.06 4.65
N ILE A 228 2.20 -7.71 3.55
CA ILE A 228 2.20 -6.32 3.07
C ILE A 228 1.60 -6.23 1.67
N PHE A 229 0.92 -5.13 1.40
CA PHE A 229 0.40 -4.81 0.08
C PHE A 229 0.68 -3.35 -0.26
N SER A 230 1.06 -3.10 -1.52
CA SER A 230 1.13 -1.74 -2.07
C SER A 230 0.40 -1.64 -3.39
N ILE A 231 -0.20 -0.48 -3.66
CA ILE A 231 -0.83 -0.23 -4.97
C ILE A 231 0.23 -0.28 -6.06
N CYS A 232 1.39 0.33 -5.82
CA CYS A 232 2.50 0.28 -6.76
C CYS A 232 3.83 -0.07 -6.09
N ILE A 233 4.71 -0.72 -6.85
CA ILE A 233 6.06 -1.09 -6.42
C ILE A 233 7.11 -0.54 -7.39
N GLY A 234 8.17 0.05 -6.85
CA GLY A 234 9.33 0.46 -7.64
C GLY A 234 10.14 -0.75 -8.11
N LYS A 235 10.66 -0.70 -9.35
CA LYS A 235 11.51 -1.79 -9.88
C LYS A 235 12.81 -2.00 -9.09
N GLY A 236 13.26 -1.03 -8.29
CA GLY A 236 14.59 -1.06 -7.68
C GLY A 236 15.67 -0.66 -8.70
N TYR A 237 16.91 -0.59 -8.25
CA TYR A 237 18.08 -0.39 -9.10
C TYR A 237 18.60 -1.73 -9.57
#